data_4de94f00611447ef3e67d42251136bba
#
_entry.id   4de94f00611447ef3e67d42251136bba
#
_cell.length_a   1.000
_cell.length_b   1.000
_cell.length_c   1.000
_cell.angle_alpha   90.00
_cell.angle_beta   90.00
_cell.angle_gamma   90.00
#
_symmetry.space_group_name_H-M   'P 1'
#
loop_
_entity.id
_entity.type
_entity.pdbx_description
1 polymer ?
#
loop_
_entity_poly.entity_id
_entity_poly.type
_entity_poly.pdbx_seq_one_letter_code
_entity_poly.pdbx_strand_id
1 'polypeptide(L)'
;MFSREAVERLRRARSVAVLTGAGVSAESGVPTFRGAGGLWRSHSPLLLASVQAFARDPKLVWEFYNWRREVLAPLKPNPGHYALAAIEARAPRFTLVTQNVDNLHREAGSENLIELHGNLWRIRCSNMDCEDAFLPREDRRVPIEPLPPVCGRCGSLLRPHIVWFGEMLDPENLRSAALAAKECDYMIVAGTSGVVQPAASMPLAAMQA
;
A
#
# COMPACT_ATOMS: atom_id res chain seq x y z
N MET A 1 -5.13 24.48 7.08
CA MET A 1 -4.41 24.53 8.38
C MET A 1 -5.27 23.80 9.39
N PHE A 2 -4.70 22.90 10.20
CA PHE A 2 -5.46 22.19 11.24
C PHE A 2 -5.89 23.16 12.35
N SER A 3 -7.07 22.92 12.94
CA SER A 3 -7.51 23.70 14.09
C SER A 3 -6.62 23.46 15.31
N ARG A 4 -6.53 24.45 16.23
CA ARG A 4 -5.80 24.25 17.50
C ARG A 4 -6.35 23.06 18.29
N GLU A 5 -7.66 22.90 18.31
CA GLU A 5 -8.32 21.78 18.96
C GLU A 5 -7.87 20.41 18.39
N ALA A 6 -7.83 20.27 17.07
CA ALA A 6 -7.36 19.04 16.43
C ALA A 6 -5.91 18.70 16.80
N VAL A 7 -5.05 19.73 16.83
CA VAL A 7 -3.65 19.56 17.24
C VAL A 7 -3.53 19.15 18.71
N GLU A 8 -4.32 19.77 19.60
CA GLU A 8 -4.31 19.43 21.02
C GLU A 8 -4.85 18.02 21.28
N ARG A 9 -5.93 17.63 20.60
CA ARG A 9 -6.44 16.25 20.67
C ARG A 9 -5.38 15.23 20.23
N LEU A 10 -4.71 15.47 19.12
CA LEU A 10 -3.62 14.61 18.66
C LEU A 10 -2.49 14.53 19.68
N ARG A 11 -2.11 15.64 20.30
CA ARG A 11 -1.04 15.66 21.35
C ARG A 11 -1.40 14.87 22.60
N ARG A 12 -2.68 14.76 22.92
CA ARG A 12 -3.18 14.03 24.09
C ARG A 12 -3.52 12.58 23.78
N ALA A 13 -3.61 12.22 22.51
CA ALA A 13 -3.94 10.86 22.08
C ALA A 13 -2.89 9.86 22.55
N ARG A 14 -3.34 8.76 23.14
CA ARG A 14 -2.51 7.64 23.56
C ARG A 14 -2.42 6.56 22.48
N SER A 15 -3.37 6.57 21.56
CA SER A 15 -3.44 5.66 20.43
C SER A 15 -3.82 6.43 19.18
N VAL A 16 -2.96 6.41 18.17
CA VAL A 16 -3.17 7.09 16.89
C VAL A 16 -3.22 6.05 15.77
N ALA A 17 -4.30 6.06 15.01
CA ALA A 17 -4.39 5.32 13.75
C ALA A 17 -4.31 6.29 12.57
N VAL A 18 -3.66 5.87 11.51
CA VAL A 18 -3.54 6.64 10.26
C VAL A 18 -4.00 5.79 9.10
N LEU A 19 -4.84 6.32 8.22
CA LEU A 19 -5.19 5.70 6.94
C LEU A 19 -4.68 6.58 5.80
N THR A 20 -3.85 6.02 4.92
CA THR A 20 -3.34 6.74 3.75
C THR A 20 -3.73 6.07 2.43
N GLY A 21 -3.76 6.87 1.37
CA GLY A 21 -3.94 6.44 -0.02
C GLY A 21 -3.02 7.20 -0.98
N ALA A 22 -3.18 7.01 -2.27
CA ALA A 22 -2.26 7.50 -3.30
C ALA A 22 -2.02 9.03 -3.28
N GLY A 23 -2.98 9.79 -2.76
CA GLY A 23 -2.85 11.24 -2.66
C GLY A 23 -1.74 11.70 -1.71
N VAL A 24 -1.36 10.91 -0.69
CA VAL A 24 -0.25 11.28 0.20
C VAL A 24 1.10 11.25 -0.54
N SER A 25 1.24 10.42 -1.57
CA SER A 25 2.45 10.27 -2.37
C SER A 25 2.48 11.14 -3.63
N ALA A 26 1.39 11.90 -3.90
CA ALA A 26 1.30 12.74 -5.12
C ALA A 26 2.38 13.81 -5.16
N GLU A 27 2.69 14.45 -4.04
CA GLU A 27 3.77 15.47 -3.96
C GLU A 27 5.18 14.86 -4.09
N SER A 28 5.32 13.55 -3.93
CA SER A 28 6.55 12.81 -4.25
C SER A 28 6.70 12.53 -5.75
N GLY A 29 5.67 12.80 -6.56
CA GLY A 29 5.64 12.50 -7.99
C GLY A 29 5.01 11.15 -8.33
N VAL A 30 4.45 10.42 -7.34
CA VAL A 30 3.76 9.15 -7.61
C VAL A 30 2.44 9.41 -8.33
N PRO A 31 2.22 8.84 -9.52
CA PRO A 31 0.94 8.98 -10.22
C PRO A 31 -0.20 8.39 -9.38
N THR A 32 -1.25 9.17 -9.18
CA THR A 32 -2.46 8.67 -8.50
C THR A 32 -3.25 7.73 -9.42
N PHE A 33 -4.07 6.85 -8.84
CA PHE A 33 -4.88 5.92 -9.63
C PHE A 33 -6.14 6.56 -10.19
N ARG A 34 -6.74 7.51 -9.47
CA ARG A 34 -8.00 8.18 -9.78
C ARG A 34 -7.82 9.69 -9.82
N GLY A 35 -8.79 10.39 -10.42
CA GLY A 35 -8.75 11.85 -10.57
C GLY A 35 -8.17 12.31 -11.91
N ALA A 36 -7.91 13.60 -12.03
CA ALA A 36 -7.31 14.18 -13.23
C ALA A 36 -5.89 13.63 -13.43
N GLY A 37 -5.64 12.96 -14.56
CA GLY A 37 -4.33 12.32 -14.85
C GLY A 37 -4.10 10.97 -14.14
N GLY A 38 -5.08 10.41 -13.43
CA GLY A 38 -4.94 9.13 -12.77
C GLY A 38 -4.75 7.95 -13.75
N LEU A 39 -3.98 6.94 -13.34
CA LEU A 39 -3.60 5.77 -14.16
C LEU A 39 -4.80 5.04 -14.76
N TRP A 40 -5.91 4.95 -14.03
CA TRP A 40 -7.11 4.24 -14.51
C TRP A 40 -7.93 5.01 -15.55
N ARG A 41 -7.52 6.21 -15.96
CA ARG A 41 -8.13 6.91 -17.11
C ARG A 41 -7.66 6.35 -18.44
N SER A 42 -6.42 5.91 -18.51
CA SER A 42 -5.78 5.39 -19.73
C SER A 42 -5.60 3.88 -19.73
N HIS A 43 -5.72 3.21 -18.58
CA HIS A 43 -5.50 1.78 -18.42
C HIS A 43 -6.65 1.16 -17.63
N SER A 44 -7.18 0.04 -18.12
CA SER A 44 -8.17 -0.72 -17.34
C SER A 44 -7.47 -1.49 -16.20
N PRO A 45 -7.89 -1.28 -14.94
CA PRO A 45 -7.34 -2.06 -13.81
C PRO A 45 -7.48 -3.56 -14.01
N LEU A 46 -8.59 -3.99 -14.58
CA LEU A 46 -8.88 -5.41 -14.81
C LEU A 46 -7.97 -6.04 -15.87
N LEU A 47 -7.39 -5.23 -16.76
CA LEU A 47 -6.48 -5.74 -17.81
C LEU A 47 -5.04 -5.87 -17.34
N LEU A 48 -4.64 -5.19 -16.26
CA LEU A 48 -3.23 -5.09 -15.83
C LEU A 48 -3.01 -5.47 -14.35
N ALA A 49 -4.06 -5.42 -13.53
CA ALA A 49 -3.96 -5.65 -12.09
C ALA A 49 -5.05 -6.61 -11.58
N SER A 50 -5.19 -7.76 -12.23
CA SER A 50 -6.10 -8.83 -11.83
C SER A 50 -5.46 -10.21 -12.02
N VAL A 51 -5.97 -11.20 -11.32
CA VAL A 51 -5.54 -12.61 -11.46
C VAL A 51 -5.77 -13.09 -12.89
N GLN A 52 -6.90 -12.72 -13.49
CA GLN A 52 -7.26 -13.08 -14.86
C GLN A 52 -6.31 -12.48 -15.90
N ALA A 53 -5.89 -11.22 -15.67
CA ALA A 53 -4.89 -10.58 -16.52
C ALA A 53 -3.55 -11.33 -16.48
N PHE A 54 -3.08 -11.68 -15.28
CA PHE A 54 -1.83 -12.42 -15.09
C PHE A 54 -1.89 -13.84 -15.67
N ALA A 55 -3.02 -14.52 -15.53
CA ALA A 55 -3.21 -15.85 -16.12
C ALA A 55 -3.22 -15.83 -17.66
N ARG A 56 -3.76 -14.74 -18.26
CA ARG A 56 -3.84 -14.59 -19.71
C ARG A 56 -2.52 -14.15 -20.33
N ASP A 57 -1.87 -13.16 -19.76
CA ASP A 57 -0.61 -12.58 -20.27
C ASP A 57 0.27 -12.10 -19.09
N PRO A 58 1.03 -13.00 -18.48
CA PRO A 58 1.90 -12.65 -17.34
C PRO A 58 3.03 -11.70 -17.75
N LYS A 59 3.47 -11.74 -19.03
CA LYS A 59 4.51 -10.85 -19.53
C LYS A 59 4.02 -9.41 -19.57
N LEU A 60 2.84 -9.16 -20.15
CA LEU A 60 2.23 -7.84 -20.20
C LEU A 60 2.01 -7.26 -18.79
N VAL A 61 1.55 -8.09 -17.83
CA VAL A 61 1.40 -7.67 -16.44
C VAL A 61 2.74 -7.27 -15.84
N TRP A 62 3.80 -8.04 -16.08
CA TRP A 62 5.14 -7.70 -15.61
C TRP A 62 5.72 -6.45 -16.28
N GLU A 63 5.49 -6.23 -17.58
CA GLU A 63 5.88 -5.00 -18.28
C GLU A 63 5.24 -3.77 -17.62
N PHE A 64 3.95 -3.85 -17.27
CA PHE A 64 3.27 -2.79 -16.51
C PHE A 64 3.89 -2.56 -15.14
N TYR A 65 4.22 -3.62 -14.39
CA TYR A 65 4.84 -3.47 -13.07
C TYR A 65 6.30 -3.03 -13.14
N ASN A 66 7.06 -3.39 -14.18
CA ASN A 66 8.38 -2.85 -14.44
C ASN A 66 8.33 -1.34 -14.72
N TRP A 67 7.43 -0.91 -15.61
CA TRP A 67 7.22 0.51 -15.83
C TRP A 67 6.88 1.25 -14.53
N ARG A 68 6.03 0.70 -13.68
CA ARG A 68 5.75 1.31 -12.37
C ARG A 68 6.99 1.39 -11.47
N ARG A 69 7.84 0.36 -11.46
CA ARG A 69 9.10 0.35 -10.72
C ARG A 69 10.05 1.43 -11.24
N GLU A 70 10.17 1.60 -12.54
CA GLU A 70 10.99 2.65 -13.17
C GLU A 70 10.52 4.05 -12.76
N VAL A 71 9.22 4.29 -12.76
CA VAL A 71 8.63 5.55 -12.30
C VAL A 71 8.89 5.80 -10.82
N LEU A 72 8.79 4.78 -9.97
CA LEU A 72 8.88 4.92 -8.52
C LEU A 72 10.32 4.93 -8.00
N ALA A 73 11.26 4.26 -8.68
CA ALA A 73 12.63 4.09 -8.22
C ALA A 73 13.38 5.41 -7.87
N PRO A 74 13.24 6.51 -8.65
CA PRO A 74 13.91 7.77 -8.33
C PRO A 74 13.20 8.61 -7.27
N LEU A 75 11.95 8.27 -6.90
CA LEU A 75 11.12 9.08 -6.03
C LEU A 75 11.54 8.94 -4.56
N LYS A 76 11.28 10.00 -3.80
CA LYS A 76 11.61 10.08 -2.38
C LYS A 76 10.37 10.45 -1.56
N PRO A 77 10.32 10.08 -0.27
CA PRO A 77 9.29 10.54 0.62
C PRO A 77 9.18 12.06 0.64
N ASN A 78 7.97 12.59 0.72
CA ASN A 78 7.71 14.01 0.90
C ASN A 78 7.52 14.36 2.39
N PRO A 79 7.38 15.65 2.76
CA PRO A 79 7.19 16.08 4.13
C PRO A 79 6.01 15.41 4.86
N GLY A 80 4.95 15.01 4.15
CA GLY A 80 3.82 14.30 4.71
C GLY A 80 4.20 12.91 5.26
N HIS A 81 5.03 12.17 4.54
CA HIS A 81 5.55 10.87 5.00
C HIS A 81 6.41 11.04 6.26
N TYR A 82 7.36 11.99 6.25
CA TYR A 82 8.20 12.26 7.42
C TYR A 82 7.41 12.77 8.62
N ALA A 83 6.36 13.57 8.40
CA ALA A 83 5.47 14.02 9.47
C ALA A 83 4.76 12.84 10.16
N LEU A 84 4.30 11.85 9.41
CA LEU A 84 3.68 10.65 9.98
C LEU A 84 4.68 9.81 10.78
N ALA A 85 5.89 9.61 10.29
CA ALA A 85 6.95 8.96 11.04
C ALA A 85 7.31 9.73 12.34
N ALA A 86 7.32 11.06 12.29
CA ALA A 86 7.54 11.90 13.47
C ALA A 86 6.40 11.85 14.49
N ILE A 87 5.16 11.65 14.06
CA ILE A 87 4.01 11.38 14.94
C ILE A 87 4.16 10.01 15.58
N GLU A 88 4.51 8.98 14.80
CA GLU A 88 4.76 7.63 15.28
C GLU A 88 5.78 7.62 16.42
N ALA A 89 6.90 8.31 16.24
CA ALA A 89 7.97 8.39 17.27
C ALA A 89 7.54 9.04 18.60
N ARG A 90 6.38 9.73 18.62
CA ARG A 90 5.86 10.43 19.81
C ARG A 90 4.62 9.81 20.40
N ALA A 91 3.84 9.09 19.61
CA ALA A 91 2.60 8.47 20.07
C ALA A 91 2.89 7.21 20.87
N PRO A 92 2.30 7.02 22.07
CA PRO A 92 2.49 5.80 22.85
C PRO A 92 2.08 4.52 22.11
N ARG A 93 1.05 4.60 21.29
CA ARG A 93 0.60 3.56 20.37
C ARG A 93 0.29 4.19 19.03
N PHE A 94 0.83 3.63 17.96
CA PHE A 94 0.65 4.14 16.60
C PHE A 94 0.45 2.98 15.63
N THR A 95 -0.43 3.16 14.66
CA THR A 95 -0.58 2.23 13.55
C THR A 95 -0.87 3.01 12.27
N LEU A 96 0.01 2.87 11.28
CA LEU A 96 -0.19 3.42 9.95
C LEU A 96 -0.71 2.33 9.01
N VAL A 97 -1.91 2.53 8.50
CA VAL A 97 -2.53 1.65 7.51
C VAL A 97 -2.44 2.35 6.15
N THR A 98 -1.78 1.73 5.20
CA THR A 98 -1.66 2.31 3.87
C THR A 98 -2.27 1.44 2.78
N GLN A 99 -2.92 2.07 1.82
CA GLN A 99 -3.36 1.47 0.57
C GLN A 99 -2.28 1.55 -0.52
N ASN A 100 -1.19 2.28 -0.25
CA ASN A 100 -0.10 2.47 -1.18
C ASN A 100 0.83 1.26 -1.23
N VAL A 101 1.43 1.07 -2.39
CA VAL A 101 2.39 -0.01 -2.66
C VAL A 101 3.78 0.52 -2.99
N ASP A 102 4.00 1.83 -2.80
CA ASP A 102 5.20 2.56 -3.24
C ASP A 102 6.39 2.43 -2.29
N ASN A 103 6.18 2.02 -1.04
CA ASN A 103 7.19 1.91 0.02
C ASN A 103 7.62 3.24 0.67
N LEU A 104 7.07 4.39 0.27
CA LEU A 104 7.56 5.69 0.73
C LEU A 104 7.38 5.92 2.24
N HIS A 105 6.33 5.38 2.85
CA HIS A 105 6.16 5.44 4.31
C HIS A 105 7.32 4.76 5.05
N ARG A 106 7.71 3.56 4.58
CA ARG A 106 8.80 2.80 5.17
C ARG A 106 10.15 3.51 4.97
N GLU A 107 10.36 4.09 3.79
CA GLU A 107 11.55 4.88 3.49
C GLU A 107 11.63 6.20 4.29
N ALA A 108 10.50 6.73 4.73
CA ALA A 108 10.44 7.87 5.65
C ALA A 108 10.67 7.50 7.12
N GLY A 109 10.79 6.20 7.44
CA GLY A 109 11.05 5.71 8.79
C GLY A 109 9.81 5.25 9.56
N SER A 110 8.65 5.07 8.92
CA SER A 110 7.49 4.43 9.58
C SER A 110 7.73 2.94 9.77
N GLU A 111 7.57 2.45 11.00
CA GLU A 111 7.81 1.06 11.41
C GLU A 111 6.51 0.29 11.63
N ASN A 112 5.55 0.86 12.37
CA ASN A 112 4.24 0.25 12.66
C ASN A 112 3.28 0.45 11.47
N LEU A 113 3.60 -0.23 10.37
CA LEU A 113 3.00 -0.04 9.06
C LEU A 113 2.29 -1.31 8.57
N ILE A 114 1.00 -1.17 8.24
CA ILE A 114 0.18 -2.20 7.60
C ILE A 114 -0.03 -1.82 6.12
N GLU A 115 0.55 -2.61 5.22
CA GLU A 115 0.45 -2.44 3.76
C GLU A 115 -0.73 -3.27 3.24
N LEU A 116 -1.95 -2.71 3.24
CA LEU A 116 -3.19 -3.44 2.90
C LEU A 116 -3.20 -4.07 1.51
N HIS A 117 -2.54 -3.43 0.55
CA HIS A 117 -2.52 -3.89 -0.83
C HIS A 117 -1.17 -4.47 -1.26
N GLY A 118 -0.31 -4.79 -0.28
CA GLY A 118 1.03 -5.30 -0.54
C GLY A 118 2.05 -4.22 -0.86
N ASN A 119 3.15 -4.62 -1.52
CA ASN A 119 4.29 -3.74 -1.80
C ASN A 119 4.90 -4.06 -3.16
N LEU A 120 5.14 -3.02 -3.97
CA LEU A 120 5.68 -3.14 -5.33
C LEU A 120 7.12 -3.71 -5.35
N TRP A 121 7.87 -3.49 -4.27
CA TRP A 121 9.25 -3.92 -4.11
C TRP A 121 9.37 -5.33 -3.54
N ARG A 122 8.27 -6.08 -3.50
CA ARG A 122 8.24 -7.49 -3.10
C ARG A 122 7.65 -8.34 -4.19
N ILE A 123 8.15 -9.57 -4.28
CA ILE A 123 7.68 -10.61 -5.20
C ILE A 123 7.36 -11.88 -4.44
N ARG A 124 6.47 -12.70 -4.98
CA ARG A 124 6.13 -14.02 -4.42
C ARG A 124 5.86 -15.02 -5.53
N CYS A 125 5.88 -16.30 -5.20
CA CYS A 125 5.46 -17.34 -6.13
C CYS A 125 3.94 -17.24 -6.41
N SER A 126 3.54 -17.53 -7.65
CA SER A 126 2.12 -17.58 -8.03
C SER A 126 1.49 -18.95 -7.74
N ASN A 127 2.28 -20.00 -7.55
CA ASN A 127 1.80 -21.33 -7.19
C ASN A 127 1.54 -21.42 -5.69
N MET A 128 0.27 -21.61 -5.31
CA MET A 128 -0.15 -21.65 -3.91
C MET A 128 0.33 -22.91 -3.16
N ASP A 129 0.80 -23.94 -3.87
CA ASP A 129 1.40 -25.12 -3.25
C ASP A 129 2.91 -24.91 -2.94
N CYS A 130 3.47 -23.76 -3.30
CA CYS A 130 4.85 -23.40 -3.05
C CYS A 130 4.97 -22.50 -1.80
N GLU A 131 5.88 -22.82 -0.89
CA GLU A 131 6.12 -21.97 0.30
C GLU A 131 6.40 -20.50 -0.04
N ASP A 132 7.11 -20.23 -1.14
CA ASP A 132 7.41 -18.86 -1.60
C ASP A 132 6.16 -18.07 -2.02
N ALA A 133 4.97 -18.69 -2.07
CA ALA A 133 3.70 -17.99 -2.24
C ALA A 133 3.29 -17.19 -0.99
N PHE A 134 3.69 -17.68 0.17
CA PHE A 134 3.36 -17.10 1.49
C PHE A 134 4.52 -16.32 2.11
N LEU A 135 5.71 -16.39 1.50
CA LEU A 135 6.93 -15.74 1.96
C LEU A 135 7.41 -14.70 0.92
N PRO A 136 6.74 -13.54 0.82
CA PRO A 136 7.15 -12.51 -0.12
C PRO A 136 8.53 -11.98 0.24
N ARG A 137 9.41 -11.94 -0.76
CA ARG A 137 10.78 -11.43 -0.63
C ARG A 137 10.96 -10.09 -1.32
N GLU A 138 11.85 -9.29 -0.79
CA GLU A 138 12.24 -8.04 -1.43
C GLU A 138 12.96 -8.28 -2.76
N ASP A 139 12.65 -7.46 -3.75
CA ASP A 139 13.32 -7.42 -5.04
C ASP A 139 13.37 -5.97 -5.54
N ARG A 140 14.55 -5.38 -5.57
CA ARG A 140 14.79 -3.98 -5.95
C ARG A 140 15.30 -3.82 -7.39
N ARG A 141 15.32 -4.87 -8.20
CA ARG A 141 15.72 -4.77 -9.60
C ARG A 141 14.77 -3.88 -10.39
N VAL A 142 15.34 -3.02 -11.23
CA VAL A 142 14.61 -2.11 -12.10
C VAL A 142 15.33 -2.03 -13.45
N PRO A 143 14.78 -2.66 -14.50
CA PRO A 143 13.64 -3.57 -14.51
C PRO A 143 13.95 -4.95 -13.93
N ILE A 144 12.93 -5.78 -13.67
CA ILE A 144 13.07 -7.21 -13.45
C ILE A 144 13.19 -7.89 -14.81
N GLU A 145 14.25 -8.66 -15.01
CA GLU A 145 14.49 -9.44 -16.22
C GLU A 145 15.06 -10.83 -15.86
N PRO A 146 14.83 -11.86 -16.69
CA PRO A 146 13.91 -11.90 -17.85
C PRO A 146 12.42 -11.89 -17.43
N LEU A 147 11.50 -11.61 -18.40
CA LEU A 147 10.06 -11.61 -18.17
C LEU A 147 9.35 -12.79 -18.87
N PRO A 148 8.38 -13.41 -18.21
CA PRO A 148 8.08 -13.31 -16.79
C PRO A 148 9.12 -14.02 -15.92
N PRO A 149 9.44 -13.53 -14.70
CA PRO A 149 10.41 -14.19 -13.83
C PRO A 149 9.81 -15.48 -13.24
N VAL A 150 10.71 -16.45 -12.95
CA VAL A 150 10.34 -17.77 -12.45
C VAL A 150 10.81 -17.98 -11.00
N CYS A 151 10.08 -18.79 -10.27
CA CYS A 151 10.43 -19.19 -8.91
C CYS A 151 11.56 -20.22 -8.93
N GLY A 152 12.65 -19.92 -8.24
CA GLY A 152 13.80 -20.83 -8.14
C GLY A 152 13.51 -22.14 -7.38
N ARG A 153 12.43 -22.18 -6.58
CA ARG A 153 12.03 -23.36 -5.81
C ARG A 153 11.21 -24.36 -6.64
N CYS A 154 10.20 -23.89 -7.36
CA CYS A 154 9.24 -24.77 -8.03
C CYS A 154 9.10 -24.56 -9.54
N GLY A 155 9.83 -23.59 -10.12
CA GLY A 155 9.77 -23.28 -11.56
C GLY A 155 8.50 -22.55 -12.02
N SER A 156 7.50 -22.36 -11.15
CA SER A 156 6.30 -21.57 -11.47
C SER A 156 6.62 -20.09 -11.60
N LEU A 157 5.71 -19.30 -12.18
CA LEU A 157 5.91 -17.87 -12.32
C LEU A 157 5.99 -17.15 -10.98
N LEU A 158 6.86 -16.16 -10.89
CA LEU A 158 6.79 -15.15 -9.82
C LEU A 158 5.81 -14.06 -10.21
N ARG A 159 5.21 -13.44 -9.21
CA ARG A 159 4.30 -12.30 -9.35
C ARG A 159 4.68 -11.18 -8.40
N PRO A 160 4.30 -9.91 -8.68
CA PRO A 160 4.38 -8.83 -7.71
C PRO A 160 3.56 -9.17 -6.46
N HIS A 161 4.08 -8.83 -5.28
CA HIS A 161 3.33 -8.98 -4.02
C HIS A 161 2.36 -7.81 -3.85
N ILE A 162 1.40 -7.76 -4.74
CA ILE A 162 0.32 -6.77 -4.79
C ILE A 162 -1.01 -7.51 -4.69
N VAL A 163 -1.95 -6.99 -3.93
CA VAL A 163 -3.34 -7.46 -3.95
C VAL A 163 -4.02 -6.90 -5.20
N TRP A 164 -4.42 -7.78 -6.09
CA TRP A 164 -5.09 -7.43 -7.34
C TRP A 164 -6.60 -7.30 -7.18
N PHE A 165 -7.24 -6.66 -8.12
CA PHE A 165 -8.70 -6.60 -8.17
C PHE A 165 -9.29 -8.01 -8.23
N GLY A 166 -10.26 -8.27 -7.33
CA GLY A 166 -10.86 -9.59 -7.15
C GLY A 166 -10.13 -10.51 -6.17
N GLU A 167 -8.94 -10.12 -5.66
CA GLU A 167 -8.27 -10.85 -4.59
C GLU A 167 -8.74 -10.36 -3.21
N MET A 168 -8.72 -11.28 -2.26
CA MET A 168 -8.92 -10.94 -0.85
C MET A 168 -7.67 -10.29 -0.28
N LEU A 169 -7.88 -9.33 0.61
CA LEU A 169 -6.80 -8.81 1.44
C LEU A 169 -6.30 -9.91 2.38
N ASP A 170 -5.05 -9.76 2.83
CA ASP A 170 -4.55 -10.59 3.91
C ASP A 170 -5.44 -10.45 5.15
N PRO A 171 -6.02 -11.54 5.69
CA PRO A 171 -6.97 -11.48 6.79
C PRO A 171 -6.37 -10.91 8.08
N GLU A 172 -5.09 -11.15 8.34
CA GLU A 172 -4.41 -10.65 9.53
C GLU A 172 -4.17 -9.14 9.42
N ASN A 173 -3.69 -8.66 8.27
CA ASN A 173 -3.53 -7.24 8.00
C ASN A 173 -4.87 -6.49 8.10
N LEU A 174 -5.94 -7.08 7.56
CA LEU A 174 -7.27 -6.49 7.61
C LEU A 174 -7.80 -6.44 9.06
N ARG A 175 -7.63 -7.51 9.83
CA ARG A 175 -8.03 -7.58 11.23
C ARG A 175 -7.28 -6.55 12.07
N SER A 176 -5.96 -6.50 11.92
CA SER A 176 -5.11 -5.57 12.66
C SER A 176 -5.42 -4.12 12.33
N ALA A 177 -5.67 -3.80 11.05
CA ALA A 177 -6.07 -2.46 10.62
C ALA A 177 -7.45 -2.06 11.16
N ALA A 178 -8.41 -2.98 11.15
CA ALA A 178 -9.76 -2.74 11.70
C ALA A 178 -9.72 -2.54 13.22
N LEU A 179 -8.89 -3.31 13.93
CA LEU A 179 -8.69 -3.17 15.37
C LEU A 179 -8.06 -1.83 15.70
N ALA A 180 -7.00 -1.44 15.00
CA ALA A 180 -6.35 -0.15 15.17
C ALA A 180 -7.31 1.01 14.96
N ALA A 181 -8.19 0.93 13.95
CA ALA A 181 -9.21 1.95 13.72
C ALA A 181 -10.25 2.04 14.84
N LYS A 182 -10.66 0.90 15.41
CA LYS A 182 -11.65 0.86 16.52
C LYS A 182 -11.08 1.31 17.85
N GLU A 183 -9.80 1.06 18.10
CA GLU A 183 -9.18 1.31 19.41
C GLU A 183 -8.37 2.62 19.47
N CYS A 184 -8.37 3.42 18.40
CA CYS A 184 -7.64 4.67 18.43
C CYS A 184 -8.42 5.81 19.11
N ASP A 185 -7.69 6.65 19.85
CA ASP A 185 -8.23 7.91 20.38
C ASP A 185 -8.28 8.99 19.30
N TYR A 186 -7.45 8.85 18.26
CA TYR A 186 -7.36 9.82 17.17
C TYR A 186 -7.06 9.13 15.84
N MET A 187 -7.87 9.39 14.83
CA MET A 187 -7.64 8.87 13.49
C MET A 187 -7.31 9.99 12.51
N ILE A 188 -6.21 9.79 11.77
CA ILE A 188 -5.81 10.65 10.66
C ILE A 188 -6.15 9.94 9.36
N VAL A 189 -6.83 10.63 8.44
CA VAL A 189 -7.11 10.14 7.10
C VAL A 189 -6.49 11.09 6.10
N ALA A 190 -5.57 10.61 5.26
CA ALA A 190 -4.80 11.44 4.35
C ALA A 190 -4.68 10.81 2.95
N GLY A 191 -4.91 11.62 1.91
CA GLY A 191 -4.65 11.24 0.53
C GLY A 191 -5.45 10.06 -0.01
N THR A 192 -6.59 9.70 0.60
CA THR A 192 -7.46 8.64 0.11
C THR A 192 -8.78 9.18 -0.43
N SER A 193 -9.33 8.53 -1.44
CA SER A 193 -10.64 8.88 -2.01
C SER A 193 -11.82 8.38 -1.17
N GLY A 194 -11.59 7.48 -0.20
CA GLY A 194 -12.65 6.86 0.61
C GLY A 194 -13.61 5.97 -0.19
N VAL A 195 -13.20 5.44 -1.33
CA VAL A 195 -14.07 4.62 -2.22
C VAL A 195 -13.72 3.13 -2.15
N VAL A 196 -12.45 2.79 -1.93
CA VAL A 196 -11.97 1.41 -1.99
C VAL A 196 -12.25 0.68 -0.68
N GLN A 197 -13.12 -0.33 -0.75
CA GLN A 197 -13.42 -1.19 0.38
C GLN A 197 -12.37 -2.31 0.53
N PRO A 198 -12.11 -2.77 1.77
CA PRO A 198 -12.72 -2.37 3.05
C PRO A 198 -12.07 -1.13 3.72
N ALA A 199 -10.96 -0.60 3.18
CA ALA A 199 -10.25 0.54 3.76
C ALA A 199 -11.16 1.77 4.00
N ALA A 200 -12.09 2.04 3.08
CA ALA A 200 -13.02 3.16 3.16
C ALA A 200 -13.98 3.10 4.38
N SER A 201 -14.15 1.93 4.99
CA SER A 201 -15.00 1.77 6.19
C SER A 201 -14.26 2.08 7.50
N MET A 202 -12.94 2.14 7.50
CA MET A 202 -12.15 2.33 8.72
C MET A 202 -12.42 3.66 9.44
N PRO A 203 -12.55 4.81 8.74
CA PRO A 203 -12.90 6.06 9.41
C PRO A 203 -14.25 6.01 10.12
N LEU A 204 -15.25 5.35 9.52
CA LEU A 204 -16.56 5.16 10.16
C LEU A 204 -16.46 4.26 11.40
N ALA A 205 -15.66 3.20 11.34
CA ALA A 205 -15.42 2.33 12.49
C ALA A 205 -14.76 3.08 13.65
N ALA A 206 -13.82 3.99 13.37
CA ALA A 206 -13.18 4.84 14.38
C ALA A 206 -14.14 5.88 14.99
N MET A 207 -15.14 6.34 14.24
CA MET A 207 -16.15 7.30 14.75
C MET A 207 -17.23 6.63 15.62
N GLN A 208 -17.42 5.32 15.51
CA GLN A 208 -18.44 4.55 16.21
C GLN A 208 -17.91 3.86 17.48
N ALA A 209 -16.62 3.88 17.69
CA ALA A 209 -15.96 3.32 18.85
C ALA A 209 -15.81 4.35 19.98
#